data_be63e8b3fc320afe92b297bb579035c7
#
_entry.id   be63e8b3fc320afe92b297bb579035c7
#
_cell.length_a   1.000
_cell.length_b   1.000
_cell.length_c   1.000
_cell.angle_alpha   90.00
_cell.angle_beta   90.00
_cell.angle_gamma   90.00
#
_symmetry.space_group_name_H-M   'P 1'
#
loop_
_entity.id
_entity.type
_entity.pdbx_description
1 polymer ?
#
loop_
_entity_poly.entity_id
_entity_poly.type
_entity_poly.pdbx_seq_one_letter_code
_entity_poly.pdbx_strand_id
1 'polypeptide(L)'
;MWQNKEAEPVRSIIKQNEPPLVPAPLCRGNAIKNEREWCNNMEKIEQANREALRRILSGEPELVDVCPAGELLPELDDHSIGHAGPPIAWADMCGPMQGAVMGAAVYEGMASTLEEAAEMAASGKIRFISNHSMHCVGPMTGMITRSMPLWVVRNKTFGNCAYSTFNEGIGKVMRFGANSQEVIDRLRWIQNDLGPAMKRALAQAGPVSLKLIISRALAMGDEMHQRNVAASSLLTRELAPYLANVVKDPAERFRILSFLSTNDQFFLNLAMAAGKATMDPVRDIPHCSVVTAMSRNGTNFGIQVSALGDRWFQAPACMPVGLYFPGYTEADANPDMGDSAICETFGIGGFAMASSPAVVRFVGAGNINSAMKYSRDMMEITVGENDAYVMPTMDFTGTGTGIDIRKVIETGILPVINTGMAHKKPGVGQVGAGVVKPPMECFEQALYALAEYEGVTE
;
A
#
# COMPACT_ATOMS: atom_id res chain seq x y z
N MET A 1 -5.95 -6.10 54.84
CA MET A 1 -4.52 -5.85 55.16
C MET A 1 -3.71 -6.18 53.89
N TRP A 2 -3.57 -5.22 53.00
CA TRP A 2 -2.63 -5.30 51.90
C TRP A 2 -1.90 -3.96 51.86
N GLN A 3 -0.60 -4.02 52.18
CA GLN A 3 0.30 -2.88 52.26
C GLN A 3 0.67 -2.40 50.87
N ASN A 4 0.52 -1.10 50.64
CA ASN A 4 1.13 -0.35 49.57
C ASN A 4 2.66 -0.51 49.61
N LYS A 5 3.25 -0.87 48.47
CA LYS A 5 4.65 -0.58 48.16
C LYS A 5 4.66 0.46 47.06
N GLU A 6 5.05 1.66 47.45
CA GLU A 6 5.37 2.77 46.55
C GLU A 6 6.56 2.40 45.69
N ALA A 7 6.40 2.57 44.37
CA ALA A 7 7.50 2.51 43.43
C ALA A 7 8.09 3.92 43.26
N GLU A 8 9.35 4.05 43.62
CA GLU A 8 10.15 5.27 43.40
C GLU A 8 10.24 5.62 41.91
N PRO A 9 10.26 6.93 41.55
CA PRO A 9 10.36 7.37 40.19
C PRO A 9 11.81 7.29 39.71
N VAL A 10 12.04 6.53 38.62
CA VAL A 10 13.29 6.58 37.88
C VAL A 10 13.35 7.92 37.12
N ARG A 11 13.83 8.95 37.79
CA ARG A 11 14.38 10.18 37.23
C ARG A 11 15.89 10.03 37.20
N SER A 12 16.42 9.79 36.02
CA SER A 12 17.75 10.21 35.52
C SER A 12 18.21 9.28 34.41
N ILE A 13 18.06 9.69 33.18
CA ILE A 13 18.99 9.65 32.05
C ILE A 13 18.25 10.29 30.87
N ILE A 14 18.05 11.62 30.96
CA ILE A 14 17.95 12.45 29.76
C ILE A 14 19.16 13.35 29.83
N LYS A 15 20.27 12.89 29.31
CA LYS A 15 21.37 13.75 28.86
C LYS A 15 21.14 14.05 27.40
N GLN A 16 20.76 15.31 27.14
CA GLN A 16 21.20 16.19 26.07
C GLN A 16 21.77 15.46 24.83
N ASN A 17 20.95 15.32 23.81
CA ASN A 17 21.42 15.38 22.43
C ASN A 17 20.82 16.66 21.85
N GLU A 18 21.63 17.71 21.81
CA GLU A 18 21.40 18.87 20.98
C GLU A 18 21.39 18.39 19.51
N PRO A 19 20.51 18.95 18.66
CA PRO A 19 20.56 18.65 17.24
C PRO A 19 21.92 19.10 16.69
N PRO A 20 22.48 18.43 15.69
CA PRO A 20 23.74 18.82 15.10
C PRO A 20 23.62 20.23 14.55
N LEU A 21 24.44 21.15 15.09
CA LEU A 21 24.63 22.50 14.60
C LEU A 21 25.07 22.40 13.12
N VAL A 22 24.26 22.92 12.23
CA VAL A 22 24.64 23.20 10.84
C VAL A 22 25.88 24.10 10.91
N PRO A 23 27.02 23.73 10.35
CA PRO A 23 28.21 24.58 10.40
C PRO A 23 27.94 25.88 9.65
N ALA A 24 28.19 27.00 10.32
CA ALA A 24 28.16 28.33 9.70
C ALA A 24 29.20 28.43 8.60
N PRO A 25 28.90 28.98 7.40
CA PRO A 25 29.81 29.03 6.29
C PRO A 25 30.89 30.08 6.50
N LEU A 26 32.12 29.61 6.50
CA LEU A 26 33.31 30.46 6.32
C LEU A 26 33.54 30.62 4.82
N CYS A 27 33.18 31.78 4.25
CA CYS A 27 33.76 32.47 3.10
C CYS A 27 32.75 33.39 2.42
N ARG A 28 32.85 34.70 2.61
CA ARG A 28 31.84 35.72 2.21
C ARG A 28 31.65 35.97 0.71
N GLY A 29 32.41 35.37 -0.18
CA GLY A 29 32.29 35.59 -1.63
C GLY A 29 31.49 34.54 -2.37
N ASN A 30 31.61 33.26 -2.00
CA ASN A 30 30.88 32.15 -2.58
C ASN A 30 29.50 31.90 -1.88
N ALA A 31 29.35 32.33 -0.63
CA ALA A 31 28.15 32.18 0.16
C ALA A 31 26.90 32.81 -0.49
N ILE A 32 27.03 34.04 -1.04
CA ILE A 32 25.89 34.76 -1.63
C ILE A 32 25.40 34.09 -2.94
N LYS A 33 26.32 33.51 -3.72
CA LYS A 33 25.97 32.77 -4.94
C LYS A 33 25.29 31.45 -4.58
N ASN A 34 25.84 30.74 -3.62
CA ASN A 34 25.26 29.48 -3.11
C ASN A 34 23.89 29.69 -2.43
N GLU A 35 23.73 30.78 -1.66
CA GLU A 35 22.42 31.11 -1.05
C GLU A 35 21.33 31.40 -2.10
N ARG A 36 21.68 32.15 -3.17
CA ARG A 36 20.71 32.41 -4.26
C ARG A 36 20.36 31.13 -5.04
N GLU A 37 21.36 30.31 -5.35
CA GLU A 37 21.13 29.03 -6.02
C GLU A 37 20.29 28.08 -5.14
N TRP A 38 20.57 28.03 -3.84
CA TRP A 38 19.80 27.27 -2.88
C TRP A 38 18.34 27.75 -2.76
N CYS A 39 18.13 29.06 -2.62
CA CYS A 39 16.79 29.65 -2.61
C CYS A 39 16.02 29.35 -3.91
N ASN A 40 16.66 29.43 -5.07
CA ASN A 40 16.05 29.12 -6.34
C ASN A 40 15.65 27.63 -6.44
N ASN A 41 16.49 26.71 -5.95
CA ASN A 41 16.18 25.29 -5.95
C ASN A 41 15.02 24.96 -4.99
N MET A 42 15.00 25.58 -3.81
CA MET A 42 13.87 25.45 -2.89
C MET A 42 12.55 25.93 -3.50
N GLU A 43 12.55 27.07 -4.21
CA GLU A 43 11.37 27.60 -4.89
C GLU A 43 10.86 26.66 -6.00
N LYS A 44 11.77 26.04 -6.78
CA LYS A 44 11.44 25.03 -7.79
C LYS A 44 10.78 23.79 -7.16
N ILE A 45 11.36 23.29 -6.05
CA ILE A 45 10.81 22.14 -5.34
C ILE A 45 9.41 22.46 -4.81
N GLU A 46 9.20 23.63 -4.20
CA GLU A 46 7.88 24.04 -3.71
C GLU A 46 6.87 24.17 -4.85
N GLN A 47 7.27 24.68 -6.02
CA GLN A 47 6.42 24.76 -7.20
C GLN A 47 6.07 23.35 -7.73
N ALA A 48 7.04 22.46 -7.81
CA ALA A 48 6.86 21.08 -8.24
C ALA A 48 5.94 20.31 -7.28
N ASN A 49 6.10 20.50 -5.96
CA ASN A 49 5.25 19.90 -4.94
C ASN A 49 3.80 20.43 -5.00
N ARG A 50 3.59 21.72 -5.31
CA ARG A 50 2.24 22.26 -5.57
C ARG A 50 1.60 21.61 -6.81
N GLU A 51 2.38 21.36 -7.86
CA GLU A 51 1.88 20.64 -9.05
C GLU A 51 1.55 19.18 -8.72
N ALA A 52 2.38 18.50 -7.92
CA ALA A 52 2.11 17.16 -7.43
C ALA A 52 0.79 17.12 -6.63
N LEU A 53 0.61 18.03 -5.68
CA LEU A 53 -0.64 18.16 -4.91
C LEU A 53 -1.85 18.38 -5.83
N ARG A 54 -1.74 19.31 -6.78
CA ARG A 54 -2.81 19.58 -7.76
C ARG A 54 -3.19 18.30 -8.53
N ARG A 55 -2.20 17.49 -8.97
CA ARG A 55 -2.45 16.22 -9.67
C ARG A 55 -3.15 15.20 -8.75
N ILE A 56 -2.71 15.06 -7.51
CA ILE A 56 -3.35 14.16 -6.54
C ILE A 56 -4.82 14.55 -6.33
N LEU A 57 -5.10 15.81 -6.03
CA LEU A 57 -6.45 16.30 -5.72
C LEU A 57 -7.40 16.20 -6.93
N SER A 58 -6.88 16.42 -8.15
CA SER A 58 -7.67 16.33 -9.40
C SER A 58 -7.85 14.91 -9.91
N GLY A 59 -7.22 13.91 -9.29
CA GLY A 59 -7.38 12.51 -9.65
C GLY A 59 -8.83 12.03 -9.49
N GLU A 60 -9.36 11.34 -10.50
CA GLU A 60 -10.70 10.76 -10.54
C GLU A 60 -10.63 9.27 -10.90
N PRO A 61 -10.24 8.40 -9.94
CA PRO A 61 -10.16 6.97 -10.18
C PRO A 61 -11.54 6.34 -10.29
N GLU A 62 -11.80 5.65 -11.41
CA GLU A 62 -13.04 4.93 -11.73
C GLU A 62 -12.73 3.46 -11.97
N LEU A 63 -13.48 2.55 -11.35
CA LEU A 63 -13.49 1.13 -11.72
C LEU A 63 -14.25 0.99 -13.05
N VAL A 64 -13.57 0.49 -14.08
CA VAL A 64 -14.13 0.47 -15.44
C VAL A 64 -14.29 -0.92 -16.04
N ASP A 65 -13.45 -1.89 -15.65
CA ASP A 65 -13.48 -3.25 -16.23
C ASP A 65 -12.82 -4.28 -15.32
N VAL A 66 -12.92 -5.54 -15.73
CA VAL A 66 -12.14 -6.69 -15.24
C VAL A 66 -11.58 -7.43 -16.45
N CYS A 67 -10.27 -7.65 -16.49
CA CYS A 67 -9.62 -8.39 -17.56
C CYS A 67 -8.54 -9.34 -17.01
N PRO A 68 -8.25 -10.46 -17.68
CA PRO A 68 -7.09 -11.29 -17.37
C PRO A 68 -5.78 -10.46 -17.45
N ALA A 69 -4.87 -10.70 -16.53
CA ALA A 69 -3.60 -9.96 -16.49
C ALA A 69 -2.82 -10.04 -17.80
N GLY A 70 -2.79 -11.21 -18.44
CA GLY A 70 -2.09 -11.39 -19.72
C GLY A 70 -2.68 -10.64 -20.92
N GLU A 71 -3.90 -10.10 -20.82
CA GLU A 71 -4.48 -9.20 -21.82
C GLU A 71 -4.09 -7.74 -21.58
N LEU A 72 -3.70 -7.38 -20.36
CA LEU A 72 -3.41 -6.01 -19.94
C LEU A 72 -1.92 -5.73 -19.86
N LEU A 73 -1.12 -6.73 -19.49
CA LEU A 73 0.27 -6.61 -19.10
C LEU A 73 1.16 -7.39 -20.03
N PRO A 74 1.70 -6.77 -21.10
CA PRO A 74 2.56 -7.45 -22.04
C PRO A 74 3.88 -7.95 -21.43
N GLU A 75 4.26 -7.42 -20.26
CA GLU A 75 5.43 -7.86 -19.52
C GLU A 75 5.25 -9.25 -18.87
N LEU A 76 4.00 -9.70 -18.65
CA LEU A 76 3.69 -11.01 -18.09
C LEU A 76 3.61 -12.07 -19.19
N ASP A 77 4.66 -12.86 -19.34
CA ASP A 77 4.66 -14.07 -20.15
C ASP A 77 4.26 -15.33 -19.34
N ASP A 78 4.28 -16.50 -19.96
CA ASP A 78 3.85 -17.76 -19.34
C ASP A 78 4.79 -18.24 -18.22
N HIS A 79 5.94 -17.58 -18.01
CA HIS A 79 6.94 -17.88 -16.99
C HIS A 79 7.24 -16.68 -16.06
N SER A 80 6.34 -15.70 -16.02
CA SER A 80 6.50 -14.51 -15.19
C SER A 80 5.50 -14.47 -14.06
N ILE A 81 5.95 -13.98 -12.90
CA ILE A 81 5.11 -13.70 -11.73
C ILE A 81 5.39 -12.27 -11.24
N GLY A 82 4.32 -11.46 -11.18
CA GLY A 82 4.34 -10.17 -10.51
C GLY A 82 4.33 -10.34 -8.99
N HIS A 83 5.02 -9.47 -8.27
CA HIS A 83 5.08 -9.47 -6.80
C HIS A 83 5.05 -8.09 -6.20
N ALA A 84 4.63 -7.98 -4.94
CA ALA A 84 4.68 -6.74 -4.19
C ALA A 84 6.11 -6.36 -3.80
N GLY A 85 6.34 -5.06 -3.65
CA GLY A 85 7.60 -4.50 -3.18
C GLY A 85 8.61 -4.17 -4.26
N PRO A 86 9.76 -3.66 -3.84
CA PRO A 86 10.91 -3.47 -4.71
C PRO A 86 11.37 -4.79 -5.32
N PRO A 87 12.09 -4.77 -6.47
CA PRO A 87 12.61 -5.98 -7.10
C PRO A 87 13.41 -6.84 -6.11
N ILE A 88 13.18 -8.16 -6.16
CA ILE A 88 13.82 -9.13 -5.26
C ILE A 88 14.08 -10.45 -5.99
N ALA A 89 15.22 -11.08 -5.72
CA ALA A 89 15.52 -12.41 -6.23
C ALA A 89 14.90 -13.52 -5.35
N TRP A 90 14.61 -14.68 -5.92
CA TRP A 90 14.04 -15.82 -5.19
C TRP A 90 14.80 -16.17 -3.91
N ALA A 91 16.13 -16.16 -3.97
CA ALA A 91 16.99 -16.52 -2.83
C ALA A 91 16.83 -15.58 -1.62
N ASP A 92 16.41 -14.33 -1.87
CA ASP A 92 16.24 -13.29 -0.85
C ASP A 92 14.79 -13.16 -0.38
N MET A 93 13.84 -13.88 -1.03
CA MET A 93 12.43 -13.85 -0.67
C MET A 93 12.17 -14.50 0.69
N CYS A 94 11.38 -13.85 1.52
CA CYS A 94 10.89 -14.40 2.78
C CYS A 94 9.91 -15.56 2.58
N GLY A 95 9.67 -16.35 3.64
CA GLY A 95 8.84 -17.55 3.56
C GLY A 95 7.44 -17.34 2.97
N PRO A 96 6.63 -16.34 3.40
CA PRO A 96 5.34 -16.11 2.78
C PRO A 96 5.42 -15.71 1.31
N MET A 97 6.46 -14.96 0.88
CA MET A 97 6.68 -14.67 -0.54
C MET A 97 6.96 -15.96 -1.33
N GLN A 98 7.87 -16.80 -0.83
CA GLN A 98 8.16 -18.09 -1.45
C GLN A 98 6.92 -18.98 -1.50
N GLY A 99 6.15 -19.03 -0.40
CA GLY A 99 4.90 -19.79 -0.35
C GLY A 99 3.88 -19.34 -1.41
N ALA A 100 3.74 -18.04 -1.59
CA ALA A 100 2.84 -17.47 -2.59
C ALA A 100 3.34 -17.70 -4.03
N VAL A 101 4.64 -17.56 -4.30
CA VAL A 101 5.24 -17.88 -5.61
C VAL A 101 4.98 -19.34 -5.99
N MET A 102 5.24 -20.28 -5.07
CA MET A 102 4.97 -21.71 -5.33
C MET A 102 3.49 -21.95 -5.64
N GLY A 103 2.58 -21.37 -4.84
CA GLY A 103 1.14 -21.46 -5.07
C GLY A 103 0.70 -20.83 -6.40
N ALA A 104 1.25 -19.67 -6.76
CA ALA A 104 0.96 -18.97 -8.00
C ALA A 104 1.45 -19.75 -9.25
N ALA A 105 2.61 -20.38 -9.17
CA ALA A 105 3.14 -21.22 -10.23
C ALA A 105 2.26 -22.48 -10.46
N VAL A 106 1.80 -23.12 -9.37
CA VAL A 106 0.83 -24.25 -9.49
C VAL A 106 -0.53 -23.78 -9.98
N TYR A 107 -1.03 -22.64 -9.53
CA TYR A 107 -2.28 -22.06 -10.02
C TYR A 107 -2.24 -21.78 -11.52
N GLU A 108 -1.16 -21.18 -12.01
CA GLU A 108 -0.98 -20.84 -13.43
C GLU A 108 -0.69 -22.09 -14.31
N GLY A 109 -0.31 -23.21 -13.69
CA GLY A 109 0.07 -24.45 -14.41
C GLY A 109 1.51 -24.45 -14.89
N MET A 110 2.37 -23.57 -14.39
CA MET A 110 3.82 -23.59 -14.64
C MET A 110 4.47 -24.82 -14.02
N ALA A 111 3.97 -25.28 -12.88
CA ALA A 111 4.44 -26.45 -12.14
C ALA A 111 3.26 -27.30 -11.69
N SER A 112 3.50 -28.62 -11.54
CA SER A 112 2.51 -29.58 -11.08
C SER A 112 2.48 -29.72 -9.55
N THR A 113 3.58 -29.40 -8.88
CA THR A 113 3.72 -29.45 -7.42
C THR A 113 4.41 -28.20 -6.86
N LEU A 114 4.31 -27.99 -5.55
CA LEU A 114 4.97 -26.86 -4.89
C LEU A 114 6.49 -27.02 -4.92
N GLU A 115 7.00 -28.26 -4.84
CA GLU A 115 8.43 -28.57 -4.91
C GLU A 115 8.99 -28.24 -6.30
N GLU A 116 8.29 -28.66 -7.37
CA GLU A 116 8.65 -28.33 -8.75
C GLU A 116 8.65 -26.80 -8.96
N ALA A 117 7.65 -26.09 -8.41
CA ALA A 117 7.59 -24.64 -8.48
C ALA A 117 8.79 -23.97 -7.79
N ALA A 118 9.22 -24.50 -6.62
CA ALA A 118 10.40 -24.00 -5.92
C ALA A 118 11.69 -24.22 -6.72
N GLU A 119 11.85 -25.38 -7.37
CA GLU A 119 12.99 -25.69 -8.25
C GLU A 119 13.01 -24.78 -9.48
N MET A 120 11.87 -24.52 -10.08
CA MET A 120 11.75 -23.61 -11.22
C MET A 120 12.14 -22.17 -10.82
N ALA A 121 11.66 -21.70 -9.66
CA ALA A 121 12.01 -20.39 -9.12
C ALA A 121 13.51 -20.28 -8.82
N ALA A 122 14.08 -21.29 -8.14
CA ALA A 122 15.50 -21.34 -7.78
C ALA A 122 16.43 -21.44 -9.00
N SER A 123 16.00 -22.11 -10.07
CA SER A 123 16.78 -22.24 -11.31
C SER A 123 16.62 -21.05 -12.27
N GLY A 124 15.85 -20.01 -11.91
CA GLY A 124 15.62 -18.83 -12.75
C GLY A 124 14.66 -19.06 -13.93
N LYS A 125 13.93 -20.19 -13.95
CA LYS A 125 12.89 -20.47 -14.96
C LYS A 125 11.63 -19.63 -14.76
N ILE A 126 11.44 -19.03 -13.58
CA ILE A 126 10.40 -18.05 -13.28
C ILE A 126 11.04 -16.68 -13.18
N ARG A 127 10.53 -15.71 -13.95
CA ARG A 127 10.94 -14.30 -13.90
C ARG A 127 10.04 -13.54 -12.93
N PHE A 128 10.64 -12.79 -12.03
CA PHE A 128 9.94 -11.96 -11.05
C PHE A 128 9.90 -10.50 -11.48
N ILE A 129 8.74 -9.86 -11.35
CA ILE A 129 8.51 -8.47 -11.78
C ILE A 129 7.85 -7.72 -10.63
N SER A 130 8.42 -6.58 -10.23
CA SER A 130 7.75 -5.70 -9.26
C SER A 130 6.46 -5.14 -9.86
N ASN A 131 5.35 -5.27 -9.13
CA ASN A 131 4.02 -4.82 -9.58
C ASN A 131 4.00 -3.35 -10.00
N HIS A 132 4.70 -2.49 -9.25
CA HIS A 132 4.75 -1.06 -9.53
C HIS A 132 5.29 -0.72 -10.92
N SER A 133 6.19 -1.56 -11.49
CA SER A 133 6.71 -1.37 -12.85
C SER A 133 5.68 -1.69 -13.95
N MET A 134 4.62 -2.40 -13.61
CA MET A 134 3.52 -2.77 -14.52
C MET A 134 2.23 -1.97 -14.19
N HIS A 135 2.31 -0.85 -13.49
CA HIS A 135 1.15 -0.09 -12.99
C HIS A 135 0.18 -0.92 -12.13
N CYS A 136 0.69 -2.00 -11.53
CA CYS A 136 -0.05 -2.90 -10.67
C CYS A 136 0.28 -2.68 -9.20
N VAL A 137 -0.63 -3.11 -8.34
CA VAL A 137 -0.46 -3.17 -6.89
C VAL A 137 -1.18 -4.39 -6.33
N GLY A 138 -0.56 -5.06 -5.35
CA GLY A 138 -1.17 -6.21 -4.66
C GLY A 138 -0.90 -6.19 -3.16
N PRO A 139 -1.90 -6.50 -2.32
CA PRO A 139 -1.70 -6.54 -0.87
C PRO A 139 -0.83 -7.74 -0.47
N MET A 140 -0.02 -7.57 0.55
CA MET A 140 0.87 -8.59 1.11
C MET A 140 1.85 -9.13 0.06
N THR A 141 1.83 -10.42 -0.30
CA THR A 141 2.75 -10.96 -1.32
C THR A 141 2.50 -10.42 -2.72
N GLY A 142 1.29 -9.96 -3.02
CA GLY A 142 0.95 -9.27 -4.26
C GLY A 142 1.12 -10.08 -5.54
N MET A 143 0.96 -11.42 -5.48
CA MET A 143 1.18 -12.29 -6.64
C MET A 143 0.22 -11.96 -7.78
N ILE A 144 0.78 -11.79 -8.97
CA ILE A 144 0.04 -11.61 -10.22
C ILE A 144 0.60 -12.58 -11.25
N THR A 145 -0.26 -13.42 -11.82
CA THR A 145 0.06 -14.30 -12.94
C THR A 145 -0.87 -14.04 -14.11
N ARG A 146 -0.50 -14.50 -15.29
CA ARG A 146 -1.14 -14.19 -16.56
C ARG A 146 -2.66 -14.44 -16.60
N SER A 147 -3.14 -15.53 -15.94
CA SER A 147 -4.56 -15.89 -15.94
C SER A 147 -5.39 -15.18 -14.87
N MET A 148 -4.76 -14.51 -13.90
CA MET A 148 -5.48 -13.84 -12.82
C MET A 148 -6.33 -12.70 -13.36
N PRO A 149 -7.63 -12.60 -12.97
CA PRO A 149 -8.44 -11.44 -13.30
C PRO A 149 -7.97 -10.23 -12.50
N LEU A 150 -7.79 -9.10 -13.16
CA LEU A 150 -7.43 -7.83 -12.58
C LEU A 150 -8.59 -6.84 -12.68
N TRP A 151 -8.79 -6.07 -11.63
CA TRP A 151 -9.52 -4.83 -11.67
C TRP A 151 -8.80 -3.82 -12.57
N VAL A 152 -9.53 -3.15 -13.44
CA VAL A 152 -9.04 -2.05 -14.27
C VAL A 152 -9.58 -0.75 -13.69
N VAL A 153 -8.70 0.04 -13.08
CA VAL A 153 -9.01 1.35 -12.52
C VAL A 153 -8.40 2.43 -13.39
N ARG A 154 -9.25 3.23 -14.03
CA ARG A 154 -8.84 4.33 -14.89
C ARG A 154 -8.95 5.64 -14.12
N ASN A 155 -7.91 6.44 -14.17
CA ASN A 155 -8.00 7.84 -13.75
C ASN A 155 -8.62 8.65 -14.88
N LYS A 156 -9.85 9.10 -14.70
CA LYS A 156 -10.59 9.84 -15.72
C LYS A 156 -9.92 11.16 -16.11
N THR A 157 -9.26 11.82 -15.16
CA THR A 157 -8.60 13.10 -15.39
C THR A 157 -7.36 12.99 -16.27
N PHE A 158 -6.55 11.95 -16.05
CA PHE A 158 -5.24 11.79 -16.71
C PHE A 158 -5.23 10.68 -17.77
N GLY A 159 -6.23 9.81 -17.79
CA GLY A 159 -6.39 8.74 -18.77
C GLY A 159 -5.54 7.49 -18.50
N ASN A 160 -4.66 7.50 -17.49
CA ASN A 160 -3.86 6.35 -17.09
C ASN A 160 -4.71 5.29 -16.39
N CYS A 161 -4.22 4.04 -16.42
CA CYS A 161 -4.83 2.92 -15.72
C CYS A 161 -3.89 2.33 -14.68
N ALA A 162 -4.48 1.77 -13.62
CA ALA A 162 -3.79 0.96 -12.64
C ALA A 162 -4.60 -0.32 -12.38
N TYR A 163 -3.92 -1.36 -11.90
CA TYR A 163 -4.47 -2.69 -11.82
C TYR A 163 -4.24 -3.33 -10.45
N SER A 164 -5.15 -4.21 -10.04
CA SER A 164 -4.97 -5.04 -8.85
C SER A 164 -5.77 -6.33 -8.98
N THR A 165 -5.34 -7.40 -8.31
CA THR A 165 -6.07 -8.65 -8.21
C THR A 165 -7.33 -8.51 -7.34
N PHE A 166 -8.17 -9.53 -7.33
CA PHE A 166 -9.29 -9.65 -6.40
C PHE A 166 -8.79 -9.98 -5.00
N ASN A 167 -9.44 -9.42 -3.97
CA ASN A 167 -9.15 -9.74 -2.59
C ASN A 167 -9.77 -11.09 -2.20
N GLU A 168 -8.94 -12.03 -1.81
CA GLU A 168 -9.34 -13.40 -1.44
C GLU A 168 -10.02 -13.52 -0.06
N GLY A 169 -10.01 -12.45 0.73
CA GLY A 169 -10.43 -12.44 2.14
C GLY A 169 -9.21 -12.44 3.10
N ILE A 170 -9.44 -12.89 4.33
CA ILE A 170 -8.45 -12.93 5.42
C ILE A 170 -8.11 -14.37 5.80
N GLY A 171 -7.02 -14.56 6.56
CA GLY A 171 -6.61 -15.85 7.10
C GLY A 171 -5.73 -16.65 6.14
N LYS A 172 -6.18 -17.87 5.78
CA LYS A 172 -5.43 -18.78 4.92
C LYS A 172 -5.71 -18.49 3.44
N VAL A 173 -4.98 -17.54 2.87
CA VAL A 173 -5.09 -17.04 1.49
C VAL A 173 -3.70 -16.83 0.88
N MET A 174 -3.60 -16.84 -0.47
CA MET A 174 -2.30 -16.76 -1.16
C MET A 174 -1.58 -15.45 -0.85
N ARG A 175 -2.29 -14.35 -0.74
CA ARG A 175 -1.67 -13.06 -0.41
C ARG A 175 -0.91 -13.06 0.93
N PHE A 176 -1.21 -13.97 1.84
CA PHE A 176 -0.46 -14.21 3.08
C PHE A 176 0.48 -15.44 3.00
N GLY A 177 0.79 -15.91 1.80
CA GLY A 177 1.73 -17.01 1.57
C GLY A 177 1.14 -18.42 1.69
N ALA A 178 -0.18 -18.57 1.87
CA ALA A 178 -0.84 -19.87 1.88
C ALA A 178 -0.99 -20.41 0.44
N ASN A 179 -0.86 -21.73 0.26
CA ASN A 179 -0.78 -22.36 -1.05
C ASN A 179 -1.41 -23.76 -1.11
N SER A 180 -2.33 -24.05 -0.20
CA SER A 180 -3.05 -25.34 -0.21
C SER A 180 -4.02 -25.43 -1.41
N GLN A 181 -4.47 -26.64 -1.73
CA GLN A 181 -5.44 -26.88 -2.80
C GLN A 181 -6.70 -26.00 -2.64
N GLU A 182 -7.19 -25.82 -1.43
CA GLU A 182 -8.34 -24.93 -1.14
C GLU A 182 -8.09 -23.48 -1.58
N VAL A 183 -6.87 -22.98 -1.37
CA VAL A 183 -6.47 -21.62 -1.80
C VAL A 183 -6.45 -21.54 -3.33
N ILE A 184 -5.86 -22.54 -3.99
CA ILE A 184 -5.80 -22.62 -5.45
C ILE A 184 -7.21 -22.73 -6.05
N ASP A 185 -8.09 -23.55 -5.47
CA ASP A 185 -9.48 -23.71 -5.94
C ASP A 185 -10.28 -22.41 -5.78
N ARG A 186 -10.04 -21.65 -4.72
CA ARG A 186 -10.65 -20.32 -4.52
C ARG A 186 -10.19 -19.35 -5.62
N LEU A 187 -8.90 -19.32 -5.94
CA LEU A 187 -8.38 -18.47 -7.02
C LEU A 187 -8.94 -18.86 -8.39
N ARG A 188 -9.09 -20.16 -8.66
CA ARG A 188 -9.74 -20.65 -9.88
C ARG A 188 -11.20 -20.25 -9.97
N TRP A 189 -11.93 -20.29 -8.85
CA TRP A 189 -13.30 -19.78 -8.78
C TRP A 189 -13.36 -18.27 -9.02
N ILE A 190 -12.41 -17.49 -8.45
CA ILE A 190 -12.30 -16.05 -8.72
C ILE A 190 -12.08 -15.82 -10.23
N GLN A 191 -11.19 -16.60 -10.84
CA GLN A 191 -10.87 -16.50 -12.28
C GLN A 191 -12.06 -16.87 -13.17
N ASN A 192 -12.73 -17.99 -12.87
CA ASN A 192 -13.68 -18.59 -13.82
C ASN A 192 -15.12 -18.10 -13.64
N ASP A 193 -15.47 -17.66 -12.42
CA ASP A 193 -16.85 -17.34 -12.03
C ASP A 193 -16.98 -15.88 -11.60
N LEU A 194 -16.28 -15.46 -10.52
CA LEU A 194 -16.43 -14.13 -9.95
C LEU A 194 -15.94 -13.04 -10.91
N GLY A 195 -14.74 -13.15 -11.48
CA GLY A 195 -14.18 -12.15 -12.37
C GLY A 195 -15.06 -11.92 -13.60
N PRO A 196 -15.45 -12.96 -14.36
CA PRO A 196 -16.37 -12.81 -15.47
C PRO A 196 -17.76 -12.26 -15.10
N ALA A 197 -18.27 -12.59 -13.91
CA ALA A 197 -19.52 -12.01 -13.41
C ALA A 197 -19.39 -10.52 -13.15
N MET A 198 -18.27 -10.10 -12.51
CA MET A 198 -17.97 -8.68 -12.27
C MET A 198 -17.78 -7.91 -13.57
N LYS A 199 -17.07 -8.47 -14.55
CA LYS A 199 -16.92 -7.87 -15.88
C LYS A 199 -18.28 -7.57 -16.52
N ARG A 200 -19.18 -8.56 -16.53
CA ARG A 200 -20.53 -8.39 -17.08
C ARG A 200 -21.38 -7.40 -16.28
N ALA A 201 -21.24 -7.38 -14.96
CA ALA A 201 -21.95 -6.42 -14.10
C ALA A 201 -21.49 -4.99 -14.38
N LEU A 202 -20.19 -4.76 -14.46
CA LEU A 202 -19.61 -3.45 -14.80
C LEU A 202 -19.99 -2.96 -16.19
N ALA A 203 -20.06 -3.87 -17.18
CA ALA A 203 -20.52 -3.53 -18.52
C ALA A 203 -21.96 -2.98 -18.54
N GLN A 204 -22.80 -3.35 -17.57
CA GLN A 204 -24.16 -2.83 -17.40
C GLN A 204 -24.23 -1.61 -16.47
N ALA A 205 -23.43 -1.58 -15.43
CA ALA A 205 -23.41 -0.49 -14.45
C ALA A 205 -22.74 0.78 -14.99
N GLY A 206 -21.77 0.62 -15.89
CA GLY A 206 -20.87 1.68 -16.29
C GLY A 206 -19.76 1.93 -15.24
N PRO A 207 -18.93 2.96 -15.45
CA PRO A 207 -17.83 3.29 -14.53
C PRO A 207 -18.31 3.60 -13.11
N VAL A 208 -17.64 3.04 -12.10
CA VAL A 208 -17.92 3.27 -10.69
C VAL A 208 -16.86 4.17 -10.08
N SER A 209 -17.25 5.32 -9.54
CA SER A 209 -16.33 6.27 -8.90
C SER A 209 -15.79 5.71 -7.58
N LEU A 210 -14.50 5.37 -7.57
CA LEU A 210 -13.82 4.91 -6.36
C LEU A 210 -13.58 6.07 -5.39
N LYS A 211 -13.31 7.28 -5.88
CA LYS A 211 -13.16 8.49 -5.05
C LYS A 211 -14.41 8.74 -4.20
N LEU A 212 -15.61 8.58 -4.78
CA LEU A 212 -16.85 8.74 -4.06
C LEU A 212 -17.07 7.65 -3.00
N ILE A 213 -16.74 6.38 -3.32
CA ILE A 213 -16.84 5.29 -2.34
C ILE A 213 -15.87 5.53 -1.18
N ILE A 214 -14.61 5.88 -1.46
CA ILE A 214 -13.60 6.18 -0.43
C ILE A 214 -14.08 7.33 0.47
N SER A 215 -14.50 8.46 -0.11
CA SER A 215 -15.00 9.62 0.64
C SER A 215 -16.16 9.23 1.59
N ARG A 216 -17.13 8.47 1.10
CA ARG A 216 -18.26 7.99 1.92
C ARG A 216 -17.83 7.00 2.99
N ALA A 217 -16.93 6.09 2.67
CA ALA A 217 -16.46 5.07 3.60
C ALA A 217 -15.64 5.68 4.76
N LEU A 218 -14.83 6.71 4.50
CA LEU A 218 -14.17 7.52 5.54
C LEU A 218 -15.19 8.10 6.53
N ALA A 219 -16.27 8.70 6.02
CA ALA A 219 -17.34 9.24 6.85
C ALA A 219 -18.13 8.15 7.62
N MET A 220 -18.05 6.89 7.18
CA MET A 220 -18.70 5.72 7.81
C MET A 220 -17.79 4.93 8.74
N GLY A 221 -16.55 5.37 8.97
CA GLY A 221 -15.66 4.75 9.94
C GLY A 221 -14.62 3.79 9.38
N ASP A 222 -14.39 3.76 8.07
CA ASP A 222 -13.27 3.07 7.44
C ASP A 222 -12.05 3.99 7.30
N GLU A 223 -10.88 3.40 7.05
CA GLU A 223 -9.66 4.10 6.63
C GLU A 223 -9.06 3.48 5.35
N MET A 224 -9.65 2.39 4.86
CA MET A 224 -9.41 1.68 3.60
C MET A 224 -8.00 1.05 3.44
N HIS A 225 -7.30 0.79 4.51
CA HIS A 225 -6.14 -0.10 4.49
C HIS A 225 -6.39 -1.34 5.36
N GLN A 226 -6.66 -1.15 6.65
CA GLN A 226 -6.99 -2.25 7.56
C GLN A 226 -8.51 -2.48 7.68
N ARG A 227 -9.30 -1.44 7.60
CA ARG A 227 -10.76 -1.50 7.64
C ARG A 227 -11.36 -1.02 6.33
N ASN A 228 -12.11 -1.94 5.68
CA ASN A 228 -12.75 -1.71 4.39
C ASN A 228 -14.24 -2.12 4.41
N VAL A 229 -14.85 -2.24 5.58
CA VAL A 229 -16.22 -2.76 5.77
C VAL A 229 -17.25 -1.91 5.06
N ALA A 230 -17.20 -0.59 5.27
CA ALA A 230 -18.13 0.34 4.65
C ALA A 230 -17.89 0.42 3.14
N ALA A 231 -16.63 0.50 2.70
CA ALA A 231 -16.29 0.56 1.29
C ALA A 231 -16.70 -0.71 0.54
N SER A 232 -16.46 -1.91 1.11
CA SER A 232 -16.89 -3.18 0.53
C SER A 232 -18.41 -3.27 0.44
N SER A 233 -19.14 -2.80 1.47
CA SER A 233 -20.59 -2.75 1.48
C SER A 233 -21.16 -1.78 0.45
N LEU A 234 -20.55 -0.59 0.29
CA LEU A 234 -20.95 0.41 -0.71
C LEU A 234 -20.77 -0.12 -2.13
N LEU A 235 -19.61 -0.74 -2.43
CA LEU A 235 -19.35 -1.38 -3.72
C LEU A 235 -20.34 -2.53 -3.99
N THR A 236 -20.57 -3.39 -3.00
CA THR A 236 -21.52 -4.50 -3.12
C THR A 236 -22.93 -3.99 -3.41
N ARG A 237 -23.38 -2.95 -2.70
CA ARG A 237 -24.67 -2.31 -2.93
C ARG A 237 -24.80 -1.73 -4.33
N GLU A 238 -23.73 -1.13 -4.85
CA GLU A 238 -23.69 -0.56 -6.20
C GLU A 238 -23.84 -1.66 -7.27
N LEU A 239 -23.12 -2.78 -7.12
CA LEU A 239 -23.04 -3.81 -8.14
C LEU A 239 -24.08 -4.93 -7.99
N ALA A 240 -24.69 -5.13 -6.82
CA ALA A 240 -25.62 -6.23 -6.56
C ALA A 240 -26.81 -6.32 -7.54
N PRO A 241 -27.49 -5.22 -7.96
CA PRO A 241 -28.56 -5.29 -8.93
C PRO A 241 -28.12 -5.85 -10.28
N TYR A 242 -26.91 -5.45 -10.74
CA TYR A 242 -26.35 -5.90 -12.00
C TYR A 242 -25.88 -7.35 -11.91
N LEU A 243 -25.23 -7.76 -10.81
CA LEU A 243 -24.85 -9.16 -10.55
C LEU A 243 -26.09 -10.06 -10.53
N ALA A 244 -27.16 -9.64 -9.88
CA ALA A 244 -28.42 -10.37 -9.87
C ALA A 244 -29.01 -10.55 -11.28
N ASN A 245 -28.77 -9.59 -12.18
CA ASN A 245 -29.22 -9.66 -13.57
C ASN A 245 -28.31 -10.52 -14.45
N VAL A 246 -26.98 -10.44 -14.32
CA VAL A 246 -26.03 -11.11 -15.21
C VAL A 246 -25.72 -12.55 -14.81
N VAL A 247 -25.86 -12.92 -13.53
CA VAL A 247 -25.63 -14.28 -13.03
C VAL A 247 -26.97 -15.03 -13.01
N LYS A 248 -27.18 -15.89 -13.99
CA LYS A 248 -28.47 -16.57 -14.17
C LYS A 248 -28.67 -17.76 -13.25
N ASP A 249 -27.59 -18.51 -12.93
CA ASP A 249 -27.65 -19.60 -11.97
C ASP A 249 -27.88 -19.07 -10.54
N PRO A 250 -28.97 -19.48 -9.85
CA PRO A 250 -29.27 -19.00 -8.50
C PRO A 250 -28.22 -19.42 -7.46
N ALA A 251 -27.60 -20.59 -7.60
CA ALA A 251 -26.60 -21.08 -6.66
C ALA A 251 -25.29 -20.29 -6.79
N GLU A 252 -24.85 -20.05 -8.02
CA GLU A 252 -23.65 -19.24 -8.27
C GLU A 252 -23.88 -17.77 -7.88
N ARG A 253 -25.04 -17.21 -8.17
CA ARG A 253 -25.42 -15.87 -7.72
C ARG A 253 -25.38 -15.74 -6.19
N PHE A 254 -25.92 -16.74 -5.49
CA PHE A 254 -25.86 -16.77 -4.02
C PHE A 254 -24.42 -16.85 -3.52
N ARG A 255 -23.59 -17.69 -4.14
CA ARG A 255 -22.16 -17.83 -3.79
C ARG A 255 -21.40 -16.51 -3.96
N ILE A 256 -21.59 -15.82 -5.09
CA ILE A 256 -20.95 -14.53 -5.36
C ILE A 256 -21.40 -13.48 -4.35
N LEU A 257 -22.71 -13.30 -4.15
CA LEU A 257 -23.23 -12.29 -3.22
C LEU A 257 -22.83 -12.59 -1.77
N SER A 258 -22.80 -13.87 -1.38
CA SER A 258 -22.33 -14.30 -0.06
C SER A 258 -20.83 -13.96 0.13
N PHE A 259 -19.99 -14.23 -0.86
CA PHE A 259 -18.58 -13.90 -0.81
C PHE A 259 -18.36 -12.39 -0.65
N LEU A 260 -19.08 -11.57 -1.41
CA LEU A 260 -18.97 -10.11 -1.32
C LEU A 260 -19.46 -9.57 0.03
N SER A 261 -20.56 -10.13 0.56
CA SER A 261 -21.16 -9.67 1.82
C SER A 261 -20.36 -10.08 3.06
N THR A 262 -19.50 -11.09 2.95
CA THR A 262 -18.67 -11.61 4.07
C THR A 262 -17.19 -11.24 3.97
N ASN A 263 -16.75 -10.66 2.85
CA ASN A 263 -15.38 -10.24 2.66
C ASN A 263 -15.21 -8.74 2.98
N ASP A 264 -15.02 -8.43 4.25
CA ASP A 264 -14.81 -7.06 4.73
C ASP A 264 -13.60 -6.36 4.12
N GLN A 265 -12.65 -7.11 3.53
CA GLN A 265 -11.44 -6.59 2.89
C GLN A 265 -11.57 -6.47 1.36
N PHE A 266 -12.76 -6.74 0.79
CA PHE A 266 -12.92 -6.83 -0.66
C PHE A 266 -12.51 -5.55 -1.39
N PHE A 267 -12.79 -4.38 -0.80
CA PHE A 267 -12.46 -3.08 -1.39
C PHE A 267 -10.97 -2.70 -1.31
N LEU A 268 -10.16 -3.33 -0.45
CA LEU A 268 -8.74 -2.97 -0.25
C LEU A 268 -7.97 -2.90 -1.57
N ASN A 269 -8.09 -3.90 -2.42
CA ASN A 269 -7.40 -3.96 -3.70
C ASN A 269 -7.83 -2.81 -4.65
N LEU A 270 -9.08 -2.40 -4.60
CA LEU A 270 -9.59 -1.25 -5.35
C LEU A 270 -9.10 0.08 -4.77
N ALA A 271 -9.02 0.21 -3.43
CA ALA A 271 -8.42 1.37 -2.79
C ALA A 271 -6.95 1.53 -3.20
N MET A 272 -6.20 0.42 -3.23
CA MET A 272 -4.81 0.40 -3.69
C MET A 272 -4.68 0.79 -5.17
N ALA A 273 -5.52 0.23 -6.05
CA ALA A 273 -5.52 0.57 -7.47
C ALA A 273 -5.95 2.04 -7.70
N ALA A 274 -6.89 2.56 -6.91
CA ALA A 274 -7.24 3.98 -6.93
C ALA A 274 -6.07 4.87 -6.54
N GLY A 275 -5.31 4.48 -5.49
CA GLY A 275 -4.08 5.16 -5.09
C GLY A 275 -3.03 5.14 -6.18
N LYS A 276 -2.77 3.98 -6.78
CA LYS A 276 -1.82 3.83 -7.89
C LYS A 276 -2.23 4.68 -9.10
N ALA A 277 -3.51 4.63 -9.51
CA ALA A 277 -4.02 5.46 -10.61
C ALA A 277 -3.92 6.96 -10.32
N THR A 278 -4.02 7.37 -9.05
CA THR A 278 -3.87 8.77 -8.61
C THR A 278 -2.41 9.20 -8.55
N MET A 279 -1.50 8.34 -8.09
CA MET A 279 -0.10 8.67 -7.88
C MET A 279 0.78 8.52 -9.13
N ASP A 280 0.41 7.68 -10.09
CA ASP A 280 1.19 7.52 -11.33
C ASP A 280 1.36 8.84 -12.12
N PRO A 281 0.34 9.70 -12.27
CA PRO A 281 0.52 11.02 -12.88
C PRO A 281 1.44 11.98 -12.11
N VAL A 282 1.75 11.68 -10.85
CA VAL A 282 2.68 12.47 -10.03
C VAL A 282 4.14 12.09 -10.28
N ARG A 283 4.40 10.99 -10.98
CA ARG A 283 5.77 10.57 -11.34
C ARG A 283 6.38 11.53 -12.34
N ASP A 284 7.70 11.60 -12.34
CA ASP A 284 8.52 12.34 -13.30
C ASP A 284 8.25 13.85 -13.36
N ILE A 285 7.73 14.44 -12.25
CA ILE A 285 7.69 15.90 -12.12
C ILE A 285 9.09 16.38 -11.71
N PRO A 286 9.80 17.16 -12.55
CA PRO A 286 11.13 17.64 -12.21
C PRO A 286 11.13 18.39 -10.87
N HIS A 287 12.18 18.24 -10.08
CA HIS A 287 12.39 18.88 -8.76
C HIS A 287 11.42 18.44 -7.65
N CYS A 288 10.46 17.55 -7.92
CA CYS A 288 9.43 17.18 -6.95
C CYS A 288 9.94 16.18 -5.91
N SER A 289 9.80 16.52 -4.63
CA SER A 289 10.21 15.70 -3.49
C SER A 289 9.12 14.76 -2.95
N VAL A 290 7.97 14.66 -3.64
CA VAL A 290 6.82 13.85 -3.20
C VAL A 290 7.07 12.37 -3.47
N VAL A 291 6.77 11.52 -2.46
CA VAL A 291 6.79 10.06 -2.59
C VAL A 291 5.67 9.60 -3.49
N THR A 292 5.98 8.87 -4.55
CA THR A 292 5.01 8.34 -5.52
C THR A 292 4.64 6.88 -5.28
N ALA A 293 5.50 6.14 -4.59
CA ALA A 293 5.22 4.77 -4.17
C ALA A 293 5.93 4.46 -2.86
N MET A 294 5.27 3.68 -2.01
CA MET A 294 5.84 2.97 -0.86
C MET A 294 5.44 1.50 -0.98
N SER A 295 6.40 0.60 -0.89
CA SER A 295 6.11 -0.82 -0.98
C SER A 295 7.14 -1.68 -0.24
N ARG A 296 6.74 -2.94 0.07
CA ARG A 296 7.53 -3.88 0.87
C ARG A 296 7.38 -5.29 0.31
N ASN A 297 8.47 -6.07 0.35
CA ASN A 297 8.46 -7.46 -0.09
C ASN A 297 8.73 -8.47 1.06
N GLY A 298 8.67 -8.02 2.32
CA GLY A 298 8.91 -8.87 3.48
C GLY A 298 10.39 -9.06 3.82
N THR A 299 11.29 -8.53 3.00
CA THR A 299 12.74 -8.45 3.21
C THR A 299 13.19 -7.00 3.19
N ASN A 300 12.78 -6.25 2.17
CA ASN A 300 13.07 -4.83 2.02
C ASN A 300 11.80 -3.98 2.00
N PHE A 301 11.92 -2.78 2.54
CA PHE A 301 11.03 -1.65 2.31
C PHE A 301 11.64 -0.74 1.26
N GLY A 302 10.83 -0.13 0.39
CA GLY A 302 11.31 0.84 -0.59
C GLY A 302 10.33 1.96 -0.85
N ILE A 303 10.89 3.11 -1.25
CA ILE A 303 10.12 4.26 -1.73
C ILE A 303 10.57 4.67 -3.12
N GLN A 304 9.67 5.28 -3.89
CA GLN A 304 9.97 6.02 -5.13
C GLN A 304 9.59 7.48 -4.92
N VAL A 305 10.36 8.40 -5.52
CA VAL A 305 10.15 9.84 -5.40
C VAL A 305 9.97 10.44 -6.78
N SER A 306 9.06 11.38 -6.91
CA SER A 306 8.60 11.93 -8.17
C SER A 306 9.72 12.38 -9.12
N ALA A 307 10.66 13.22 -8.68
CA ALA A 307 11.76 13.69 -9.52
C ALA A 307 12.80 12.62 -9.88
N LEU A 308 12.78 11.46 -9.22
CA LEU A 308 13.80 10.42 -9.31
C LEU A 308 13.35 9.17 -10.08
N GLY A 309 12.20 9.26 -10.76
CA GLY A 309 11.67 8.24 -11.64
C GLY A 309 11.39 6.90 -10.96
N ASP A 310 11.82 5.81 -11.59
CA ASP A 310 11.56 4.43 -11.13
C ASP A 310 12.56 3.91 -10.11
N ARG A 311 13.51 4.75 -9.66
CA ARG A 311 14.52 4.36 -8.69
C ARG A 311 13.89 4.03 -7.34
N TRP A 312 14.19 2.84 -6.81
CA TRP A 312 13.83 2.43 -5.48
C TRP A 312 14.92 2.79 -4.47
N PHE A 313 14.55 3.48 -3.40
CA PHE A 313 15.39 3.72 -2.23
C PHE A 313 14.99 2.73 -1.15
N GLN A 314 15.89 1.82 -0.78
CA GLN A 314 15.54 0.62 -0.04
C GLN A 314 16.34 0.49 1.25
N ALA A 315 15.68 -0.10 2.25
CA ALA A 315 16.28 -0.55 3.51
C ALA A 315 15.54 -1.80 4.02
N PRO A 316 16.06 -2.53 5.02
CA PRO A 316 15.39 -3.70 5.56
C PRO A 316 13.97 -3.39 6.03
N ALA A 317 13.01 -4.28 5.71
CA ALA A 317 11.62 -4.14 6.14
C ALA A 317 11.50 -4.26 7.67
N CYS A 318 10.66 -3.40 8.26
CA CYS A 318 10.42 -3.37 9.71
C CYS A 318 9.37 -4.40 10.13
N MET A 319 9.44 -4.84 11.39
CA MET A 319 8.41 -5.66 12.02
C MET A 319 7.18 -4.79 12.35
N PRO A 320 5.95 -5.23 12.01
CA PRO A 320 4.75 -4.55 12.45
C PRO A 320 4.54 -4.69 13.96
N VAL A 321 4.00 -3.64 14.58
CA VAL A 321 3.60 -3.64 15.99
C VAL A 321 2.08 -3.71 16.06
N GLY A 322 1.53 -4.72 16.75
CA GLY A 322 0.07 -4.87 16.80
C GLY A 322 -0.39 -6.11 17.55
N LEU A 323 -1.56 -6.62 17.16
CA LEU A 323 -2.21 -7.76 17.80
C LEU A 323 -2.08 -9.03 16.95
N TYR A 324 -1.78 -10.13 17.63
CA TYR A 324 -1.69 -11.46 17.04
C TYR A 324 -2.98 -12.24 17.24
N PHE A 325 -3.32 -13.09 16.30
CA PHE A 325 -4.42 -14.04 16.47
C PHE A 325 -4.09 -15.08 17.55
N PRO A 326 -5.09 -15.69 18.20
CA PRO A 326 -4.85 -16.69 19.23
C PRO A 326 -3.89 -17.79 18.76
N GLY A 327 -2.86 -18.06 19.56
CA GLY A 327 -1.85 -19.07 19.27
C GLY A 327 -0.61 -18.58 18.52
N TYR A 328 -0.56 -17.31 18.11
CA TYR A 328 0.60 -16.70 17.46
C TYR A 328 1.22 -15.57 18.30
N THR A 329 2.47 -15.32 18.06
CA THR A 329 3.29 -14.28 18.71
C THR A 329 4.15 -13.54 17.67
N GLU A 330 4.89 -12.52 18.10
CA GLU A 330 5.87 -11.82 17.25
C GLU A 330 6.91 -12.78 16.63
N ALA A 331 7.28 -13.83 17.38
CA ALA A 331 8.24 -14.85 16.90
C ALA A 331 7.74 -15.65 15.68
N ASP A 332 6.44 -15.61 15.40
CA ASP A 332 5.81 -16.29 14.26
C ASP A 332 5.66 -15.38 13.04
N ALA A 333 5.71 -14.06 13.25
CA ALA A 333 5.47 -13.09 12.20
C ALA A 333 6.69 -12.90 11.28
N ASN A 334 6.38 -12.44 10.05
CA ASN A 334 7.35 -11.96 9.07
C ASN A 334 7.43 -10.42 9.12
N PRO A 335 8.57 -9.80 8.78
CA PRO A 335 8.61 -8.38 8.50
C PRO A 335 7.56 -7.94 7.48
N ASP A 336 7.21 -6.67 7.49
CA ASP A 336 6.10 -6.13 6.71
C ASP A 336 6.25 -6.34 5.20
N MET A 337 5.11 -6.51 4.50
CA MET A 337 5.06 -6.75 3.05
C MET A 337 3.79 -6.18 2.43
N GLY A 338 3.85 -5.90 1.13
CA GLY A 338 2.72 -5.49 0.30
C GLY A 338 2.89 -4.14 -0.36
N ASP A 339 2.18 -3.94 -1.48
CA ASP A 339 2.08 -2.65 -2.15
C ASP A 339 1.02 -1.74 -1.48
N SER A 340 0.35 -2.24 -0.46
CA SER A 340 -0.78 -1.55 0.17
C SER A 340 -0.42 -0.19 0.80
N ALA A 341 0.87 0.07 1.08
CA ALA A 341 1.32 1.40 1.50
C ALA A 341 1.14 2.50 0.44
N ILE A 342 0.75 2.16 -0.78
CA ILE A 342 0.27 3.14 -1.77
C ILE A 342 -0.96 3.91 -1.24
N CYS A 343 -1.77 3.30 -0.36
CA CYS A 343 -2.91 3.95 0.28
C CYS A 343 -2.49 5.19 1.07
N GLU A 344 -1.38 5.13 1.78
CA GLU A 344 -0.87 6.22 2.59
C GLU A 344 -0.30 7.36 1.74
N THR A 345 0.17 7.10 0.52
CA THR A 345 0.74 8.15 -0.34
C THR A 345 -0.28 9.18 -0.81
N PHE A 346 -1.58 8.79 -0.89
CA PHE A 346 -2.65 9.70 -1.34
C PHE A 346 -3.69 10.01 -0.26
N GLY A 347 -3.39 9.69 1.01
CA GLY A 347 -4.10 10.21 2.17
C GLY A 347 -5.15 9.29 2.79
N ILE A 348 -5.11 7.97 2.57
CA ILE A 348 -5.94 7.00 3.29
C ILE A 348 -5.08 6.04 4.12
N GLY A 349 -5.64 5.00 4.71
CA GLY A 349 -4.91 4.11 5.60
C GLY A 349 -4.46 4.79 6.89
N GLY A 350 -3.20 4.65 7.26
CA GLY A 350 -2.62 5.26 8.46
C GLY A 350 -2.75 6.79 8.52
N PHE A 351 -2.93 7.46 7.38
CA PHE A 351 -3.15 8.90 7.27
C PHE A 351 -4.57 9.30 7.65
N ALA A 352 -5.53 8.42 7.45
CA ALA A 352 -6.94 8.60 7.81
C ALA A 352 -7.34 7.88 9.10
N MET A 353 -6.40 7.60 10.00
CA MET A 353 -6.63 6.82 11.23
C MET A 353 -7.73 7.43 12.09
N ALA A 354 -7.86 8.76 12.11
CA ALA A 354 -8.91 9.46 12.83
C ALA A 354 -10.33 9.13 12.31
N SER A 355 -10.49 8.79 11.04
CA SER A 355 -11.80 8.32 10.51
C SER A 355 -12.22 6.98 11.11
N SER A 356 -11.26 6.14 11.51
CA SER A 356 -11.50 4.78 11.98
C SER A 356 -10.89 4.50 13.35
N PRO A 357 -11.35 5.13 14.43
CA PRO A 357 -10.80 4.90 15.78
C PRO A 357 -10.87 3.43 16.24
N ALA A 358 -11.78 2.63 15.67
CA ALA A 358 -11.89 1.20 15.94
C ALA A 358 -10.63 0.43 15.48
N VAL A 359 -9.98 0.86 14.40
CA VAL A 359 -8.74 0.24 13.88
C VAL A 359 -7.63 0.34 14.92
N VAL A 360 -7.48 1.47 15.60
CA VAL A 360 -6.44 1.68 16.61
C VAL A 360 -6.51 0.64 17.74
N ARG A 361 -7.73 0.25 18.17
CA ARG A 361 -7.91 -0.85 19.12
C ARG A 361 -7.58 -2.20 18.53
N PHE A 362 -8.03 -2.42 17.30
CA PHE A 362 -7.84 -3.70 16.59
C PHE A 362 -6.37 -3.97 16.28
N VAL A 363 -5.59 -2.94 15.94
CA VAL A 363 -4.14 -3.07 15.70
C VAL A 363 -3.29 -2.87 16.95
N GLY A 364 -3.90 -2.72 18.13
CA GLY A 364 -3.18 -2.57 19.40
C GLY A 364 -2.43 -1.22 19.55
N ALA A 365 -2.73 -0.23 18.72
CA ALA A 365 -1.96 1.02 18.63
C ALA A 365 -2.47 2.16 19.55
N GLY A 366 -3.32 1.88 20.55
CA GLY A 366 -3.76 2.85 21.56
C GLY A 366 -5.26 3.11 21.60
N ASN A 367 -5.67 4.38 21.66
CA ASN A 367 -7.05 4.84 21.83
C ASN A 367 -7.41 5.92 20.78
N ILE A 368 -8.61 6.52 20.89
CA ILE A 368 -9.08 7.57 19.97
C ILE A 368 -8.13 8.78 19.89
N ASN A 369 -7.50 9.18 21.00
CA ASN A 369 -6.53 10.28 20.98
C ASN A 369 -5.26 9.88 20.18
N SER A 370 -4.87 8.61 20.23
CA SER A 370 -3.79 8.07 19.39
C SER A 370 -4.16 8.11 17.92
N ALA A 371 -5.41 7.76 17.55
CA ALA A 371 -5.89 7.85 16.18
C ALA A 371 -5.80 9.28 15.63
N MET A 372 -6.29 10.25 16.43
CA MET A 372 -6.23 11.66 16.06
C MET A 372 -4.78 12.19 16.00
N LYS A 373 -3.90 11.70 16.89
CA LYS A 373 -2.49 12.05 16.85
C LYS A 373 -1.83 11.53 15.57
N TYR A 374 -2.05 10.27 15.20
CA TYR A 374 -1.51 9.72 13.96
C TYR A 374 -1.90 10.57 12.75
N SER A 375 -3.18 10.88 12.58
CA SER A 375 -3.61 11.70 11.44
C SER A 375 -3.01 13.12 11.45
N ARG A 376 -2.83 13.75 12.61
CA ARG A 376 -2.15 15.06 12.72
C ARG A 376 -0.65 14.95 12.37
N ASP A 377 0.04 13.94 12.91
CA ASP A 377 1.45 13.70 12.60
C ASP A 377 1.66 13.51 11.09
N MET A 378 0.72 12.85 10.40
CA MET A 378 0.80 12.68 8.93
C MET A 378 0.59 13.98 8.16
N MET A 379 -0.17 14.94 8.69
CA MET A 379 -0.31 16.26 8.07
C MET A 379 1.00 17.07 8.10
N GLU A 380 1.84 16.86 9.12
CA GLU A 380 3.13 17.55 9.25
C GLU A 380 4.13 17.15 8.14
N ILE A 381 4.02 15.94 7.61
CA ILE A 381 4.95 15.39 6.60
C ILE A 381 4.41 15.42 5.17
N THR A 382 3.25 16.03 4.93
CA THR A 382 2.59 16.08 3.61
C THR A 382 2.63 17.46 2.99
N VAL A 383 2.47 17.51 1.67
CA VAL A 383 2.46 18.78 0.90
C VAL A 383 1.12 19.51 0.95
N GLY A 384 0.05 18.81 1.38
CA GLY A 384 -1.26 19.44 1.52
C GLY A 384 -2.34 18.51 2.08
N GLU A 385 -3.56 19.00 2.08
CA GLU A 385 -4.76 18.37 2.58
C GLU A 385 -5.67 17.95 1.43
N ASN A 386 -6.29 16.76 1.54
CA ASN A 386 -7.27 16.27 0.58
C ASN A 386 -8.70 16.51 1.12
N ASP A 387 -9.32 17.55 0.68
CA ASP A 387 -10.67 17.99 1.07
C ASP A 387 -11.79 17.05 0.59
N ALA A 388 -11.51 16.15 -0.35
CA ALA A 388 -12.43 15.09 -0.72
C ALA A 388 -12.46 13.92 0.29
N TYR A 389 -11.42 13.78 1.13
CA TYR A 389 -11.24 12.72 2.10
C TYR A 389 -11.24 13.27 3.52
N VAL A 390 -12.44 13.62 4.00
CA VAL A 390 -12.60 14.28 5.29
C VAL A 390 -12.76 13.30 6.46
N MET A 391 -12.24 13.67 7.61
CA MET A 391 -12.27 12.89 8.85
C MET A 391 -13.29 13.50 9.84
N PRO A 392 -14.48 12.90 10.02
CA PRO A 392 -15.53 13.47 10.88
C PRO A 392 -15.08 13.72 12.32
N THR A 393 -14.20 12.86 12.87
CA THR A 393 -13.67 12.99 14.25
C THR A 393 -12.64 14.13 14.41
N MET A 394 -12.25 14.77 13.31
CA MET A 394 -11.36 15.95 13.28
C MET A 394 -12.07 17.15 12.63
N ASP A 395 -13.32 17.36 12.99
CA ASP A 395 -14.15 18.49 12.49
C ASP A 395 -14.19 18.58 10.96
N PHE A 396 -14.24 17.41 10.30
CA PHE A 396 -14.24 17.27 8.84
C PHE A 396 -12.98 17.84 8.15
N THR A 397 -11.87 17.95 8.87
CA THR A 397 -10.57 18.22 8.25
C THR A 397 -10.23 17.12 7.24
N GLY A 398 -9.67 17.48 6.10
CA GLY A 398 -9.21 16.55 5.07
C GLY A 398 -7.97 15.78 5.53
N THR A 399 -7.69 14.67 4.87
CA THR A 399 -6.48 13.88 5.18
C THR A 399 -5.22 14.54 4.61
N GLY A 400 -4.09 14.43 5.30
CA GLY A 400 -2.79 14.81 4.74
C GLY A 400 -2.45 13.95 3.51
N THR A 401 -1.98 14.56 2.41
CA THR A 401 -1.67 13.86 1.17
C THR A 401 -0.40 14.34 0.50
N GLY A 402 0.30 13.44 -0.22
CA GLY A 402 1.57 13.73 -0.85
C GLY A 402 2.71 13.83 0.17
N ILE A 403 3.35 12.71 0.50
CA ILE A 403 4.45 12.66 1.49
C ILE A 403 5.68 13.37 0.91
N ASP A 404 6.18 14.40 1.60
CA ASP A 404 7.40 15.11 1.25
C ASP A 404 8.61 14.53 2.01
N ILE A 405 9.57 13.95 1.31
CA ILE A 405 10.78 13.36 1.93
C ILE A 405 11.56 14.36 2.78
N ARG A 406 11.54 15.65 2.42
CA ARG A 406 12.23 16.72 3.16
C ARG A 406 11.59 16.91 4.53
N LYS A 407 10.24 16.97 4.57
CA LYS A 407 9.48 17.12 5.82
C LYS A 407 9.63 15.90 6.73
N VAL A 408 9.71 14.68 6.16
CA VAL A 408 9.99 13.46 6.93
C VAL A 408 11.33 13.56 7.64
N ILE A 409 12.38 14.00 6.94
CA ILE A 409 13.74 14.18 7.52
C ILE A 409 13.76 15.34 8.52
N GLU A 410 13.17 16.48 8.19
CA GLU A 410 13.16 17.67 9.04
C GLU A 410 12.43 17.43 10.38
N THR A 411 11.28 16.79 10.33
CA THR A 411 10.45 16.56 11.52
C THR A 411 10.82 15.30 12.29
N GLY A 412 11.52 14.35 11.64
CA GLY A 412 11.76 13.00 12.16
C GLY A 412 10.48 12.15 12.27
N ILE A 413 9.35 12.62 11.72
CA ILE A 413 8.08 11.90 11.72
C ILE A 413 8.04 10.96 10.53
N LEU A 414 7.97 9.66 10.80
CA LEU A 414 7.80 8.63 9.77
C LEU A 414 6.33 8.40 9.45
N PRO A 415 5.99 8.12 8.17
CA PRO A 415 4.66 7.67 7.80
C PRO A 415 4.18 6.49 8.64
N VAL A 416 2.92 6.51 9.05
CA VAL A 416 2.27 5.37 9.72
C VAL A 416 1.49 4.58 8.68
N ILE A 417 1.76 3.28 8.61
CA ILE A 417 1.18 2.35 7.64
C ILE A 417 0.40 1.30 8.43
N ASN A 418 -0.87 1.11 8.11
CA ASN A 418 -1.64 -0.02 8.61
C ASN A 418 -1.27 -1.28 7.82
N THR A 419 -1.22 -2.45 8.47
CA THR A 419 -0.81 -3.67 7.78
C THR A 419 -1.35 -4.94 8.45
N GLY A 420 -1.50 -6.01 7.65
CA GLY A 420 -1.64 -7.36 8.16
C GLY A 420 -0.27 -7.99 8.47
N MET A 421 -0.25 -9.06 9.25
CA MET A 421 0.95 -9.80 9.57
C MET A 421 0.85 -11.20 8.98
N ALA A 422 1.80 -11.59 8.13
CA ALA A 422 1.93 -12.93 7.61
C ALA A 422 2.81 -13.79 8.53
N HIS A 423 2.55 -15.09 8.57
CA HIS A 423 3.44 -16.03 9.23
C HIS A 423 4.77 -16.15 8.47
N LYS A 424 5.90 -16.19 9.18
CA LYS A 424 7.25 -16.28 8.58
C LYS A 424 7.53 -17.56 7.79
N LYS A 425 6.76 -18.64 8.01
CA LYS A 425 6.86 -19.88 7.24
C LYS A 425 5.88 -19.88 6.08
N PRO A 426 6.26 -20.43 4.92
CA PRO A 426 5.35 -20.58 3.79
C PRO A 426 4.14 -21.47 4.12
N GLY A 427 3.04 -21.30 3.44
CA GLY A 427 1.84 -22.16 3.53
C GLY A 427 0.91 -21.91 4.71
N VAL A 428 1.24 -21.03 5.65
CA VAL A 428 0.45 -20.83 6.89
C VAL A 428 -0.66 -19.79 6.70
N GLY A 429 -0.34 -18.55 6.36
CA GLY A 429 -1.30 -17.48 6.17
C GLY A 429 -1.14 -16.31 7.15
N GLN A 430 -2.23 -15.60 7.43
CA GLN A 430 -2.25 -14.43 8.31
C GLN A 430 -2.17 -14.81 9.79
N VAL A 431 -1.40 -14.05 10.57
CA VAL A 431 -1.22 -14.29 12.02
C VAL A 431 -1.58 -13.07 12.89
N GLY A 432 -1.88 -11.93 12.29
CA GLY A 432 -2.22 -10.73 13.06
C GLY A 432 -2.43 -9.51 12.18
N ALA A 433 -2.55 -8.36 12.84
CA ALA A 433 -2.61 -7.05 12.21
C ALA A 433 -1.98 -5.98 13.12
N GLY A 434 -1.43 -4.94 12.51
CA GLY A 434 -0.72 -3.91 13.24
C GLY A 434 -0.47 -2.65 12.43
N VAL A 435 0.43 -1.84 12.95
CA VAL A 435 0.98 -0.67 12.29
C VAL A 435 2.48 -0.86 12.11
N VAL A 436 3.02 -0.27 11.05
CA VAL A 436 4.45 -0.23 10.81
C VAL A 436 4.86 1.18 10.41
N LYS A 437 6.10 1.55 10.72
CA LYS A 437 6.75 2.75 10.19
C LYS A 437 7.89 2.32 9.28
N PRO A 438 8.08 3.00 8.14
CA PRO A 438 9.19 2.71 7.23
C PRO A 438 10.55 3.01 7.88
N PRO A 439 11.65 2.43 7.37
CA PRO A 439 13.00 2.83 7.74
C PRO A 439 13.28 4.27 7.32
N MET A 440 13.91 5.08 8.20
CA MET A 440 14.32 6.45 7.89
C MET A 440 15.34 6.49 6.74
N GLU A 441 16.18 5.47 6.66
CA GLU A 441 17.24 5.31 5.65
C GLU A 441 16.72 5.41 4.21
N CYS A 442 15.48 5.00 3.95
CA CYS A 442 14.87 5.14 2.62
C CYS A 442 14.69 6.63 2.24
N PHE A 443 14.27 7.45 3.20
CA PHE A 443 14.06 8.88 3.01
C PHE A 443 15.38 9.65 2.94
N GLU A 444 16.37 9.27 3.75
CA GLU A 444 17.73 9.82 3.70
C GLU A 444 18.39 9.57 2.35
N GLN A 445 18.38 8.32 1.87
CA GLN A 445 18.91 7.96 0.55
C GLN A 445 18.23 8.76 -0.57
N ALA A 446 16.89 8.89 -0.50
CA ALA A 446 16.12 9.64 -1.49
C ALA A 446 16.44 11.14 -1.43
N LEU A 447 16.63 11.73 -0.24
CA LEU A 447 16.98 13.13 -0.08
C LEU A 447 18.38 13.41 -0.63
N TYR A 448 19.37 12.55 -0.37
CA TYR A 448 20.71 12.66 -0.96
C TYR A 448 20.65 12.59 -2.50
N ALA A 449 19.88 11.65 -3.05
CA ALA A 449 19.73 11.54 -4.50
C ALA A 449 19.00 12.75 -5.12
N LEU A 450 18.05 13.36 -4.40
CA LEU A 450 17.40 14.59 -4.84
C LEU A 450 18.37 15.78 -4.79
N ALA A 451 19.20 15.88 -3.76
CA ALA A 451 20.23 16.90 -3.66
C ALA A 451 21.26 16.80 -4.81
N GLU A 452 21.69 15.58 -5.13
CA GLU A 452 22.54 15.31 -6.30
C GLU A 452 21.86 15.71 -7.62
N TYR A 453 20.57 15.36 -7.79
CA TYR A 453 19.76 15.76 -8.96
C TYR A 453 19.66 17.29 -9.09
N GLU A 454 19.56 18.02 -7.98
CA GLU A 454 19.51 19.48 -7.94
C GLU A 454 20.90 20.14 -8.11
N GLY A 455 21.97 19.35 -8.25
CA GLY A 455 23.35 19.86 -8.37
C GLY A 455 23.90 20.44 -7.06
N VAL A 456 23.29 20.08 -5.92
CA VAL A 456 23.84 20.39 -4.59
C VAL A 456 24.89 19.34 -4.29
N THR A 457 26.15 19.68 -4.51
CA THR A 457 27.32 18.86 -4.11
C THR A 457 27.88 19.39 -2.81
N GLU A 458 28.38 18.48 -1.95
CA GLU A 458 29.11 18.83 -0.73
C GLU A 458 30.28 19.81 -0.95
#